data_7c98255b6523b48c08b539bd458fe75b
#
_entry.id   7c98255b6523b48c08b539bd458fe75b
#
_cell.length_a   1.000
_cell.length_b   1.000
_cell.length_c   1.000
_cell.angle_alpha   90.00
_cell.angle_beta   90.00
_cell.angle_gamma   90.00
#
_symmetry.space_group_name_H-M   'P 1'
#
loop_
_entity.id
_entity.type
_entity.pdbx_description
1 polymer ?
#
loop_
_entity_poly.entity_id
_entity_poly.type
_entity_poly.pdbx_seq_one_letter_code
_entity_poly.pdbx_strand_id
1 'polypeptide(L)'
;MKRINFHKNFILNNVGGFTMIELLIVMAIIGILATTMVVILNPATMLARARDSQRDTDINSIVMLIRQYTSDHSGTLPDTDGDPETSNFPTSLTCIGTSPACFDLASAGDDDESIIPDYTASLPKDPKIGTDENIGYLIMVDAYNHITASASGETRTINVTK
;
A
#
# COMPACT_ATOMS: atom_id res chain seq x y z
N MET A 1 -61.91 45.28 33.35
CA MET A 1 -60.97 44.27 32.93
C MET A 1 -61.09 44.07 31.44
N LYS A 2 -60.12 44.54 30.65
CA LYS A 2 -60.18 44.55 29.20
C LYS A 2 -59.32 43.34 28.72
N ARG A 3 -59.97 42.34 28.11
CA ARG A 3 -59.22 41.15 27.54
C ARG A 3 -58.58 41.55 26.25
N ILE A 4 -57.24 41.40 26.18
CA ILE A 4 -56.47 41.59 24.96
C ILE A 4 -56.42 40.23 24.24
N ASN A 5 -57.08 40.14 23.07
CA ASN A 5 -57.04 38.99 22.21
C ASN A 5 -55.71 39.09 21.34
N PHE A 6 -54.73 38.26 21.62
CA PHE A 6 -53.59 38.07 20.76
C PHE A 6 -53.99 37.14 19.59
N HIS A 7 -54.32 37.71 18.44
CA HIS A 7 -54.34 36.93 17.20
C HIS A 7 -52.92 36.63 16.76
N LYS A 8 -52.44 35.39 17.00
CA LYS A 8 -51.24 34.85 16.40
C LYS A 8 -51.53 34.53 14.95
N ASN A 9 -51.14 35.43 14.03
CA ASN A 9 -51.13 35.12 12.60
C ASN A 9 -50.02 34.13 12.36
N PHE A 10 -50.36 32.84 12.27
CA PHE A 10 -49.48 31.77 11.84
C PHE A 10 -49.35 31.88 10.32
N ILE A 11 -48.29 32.52 9.85
CA ILE A 11 -47.93 32.54 8.42
C ILE A 11 -47.50 31.12 8.07
N LEU A 12 -48.41 30.36 7.45
CA LEU A 12 -48.08 29.12 6.79
C LEU A 12 -47.19 29.48 5.59
N ASN A 13 -45.88 29.43 5.75
CA ASN A 13 -44.94 29.42 4.63
C ASN A 13 -45.36 28.24 3.74
N ASN A 14 -45.84 28.56 2.55
CA ASN A 14 -46.18 27.59 1.53
C ASN A 14 -44.88 26.90 1.08
N VAL A 15 -44.52 25.76 1.72
CA VAL A 15 -43.38 24.93 1.33
C VAL A 15 -43.83 24.22 0.07
N GLY A 16 -43.51 24.78 -1.09
CA GLY A 16 -43.74 24.13 -2.37
C GLY A 16 -43.03 22.77 -2.40
N GLY A 17 -43.78 21.70 -2.56
CA GLY A 17 -43.20 20.36 -2.74
C GLY A 17 -42.55 20.22 -4.14
N PHE A 18 -41.54 19.38 -4.22
CA PHE A 18 -40.90 19.01 -5.50
C PHE A 18 -41.91 18.32 -6.44
N THR A 19 -41.88 18.68 -7.71
CA THR A 19 -42.70 18.03 -8.72
C THR A 19 -42.07 16.74 -9.18
N MET A 20 -42.88 15.76 -9.62
CA MET A 20 -42.40 14.51 -10.18
C MET A 20 -41.50 14.74 -11.42
N ILE A 21 -41.82 15.74 -12.23
CA ILE A 21 -41.05 16.08 -13.43
C ILE A 21 -39.68 16.65 -13.06
N GLU A 22 -39.59 17.44 -12.01
CA GLU A 22 -38.32 18.02 -11.52
C GLU A 22 -37.37 16.94 -11.02
N LEU A 23 -37.89 15.93 -10.31
CA LEU A 23 -37.11 14.77 -9.87
C LEU A 23 -36.63 13.94 -11.08
N LEU A 24 -37.49 13.74 -12.08
CA LEU A 24 -37.16 12.96 -13.26
C LEU A 24 -36.04 13.62 -14.09
N ILE A 25 -36.08 14.93 -14.26
CA ILE A 25 -35.03 15.68 -14.98
C ILE A 25 -33.70 15.59 -14.24
N VAL A 26 -33.70 15.75 -12.92
CA VAL A 26 -32.49 15.65 -12.09
C VAL A 26 -31.86 14.27 -12.21
N MET A 27 -32.66 13.20 -12.10
CA MET A 27 -32.18 11.83 -12.24
C MET A 27 -31.63 11.55 -13.64
N ALA A 28 -32.24 12.09 -14.69
CA ALA A 28 -31.76 11.98 -16.06
C ALA A 28 -30.37 12.66 -16.23
N ILE A 29 -30.20 13.86 -15.70
CA ILE A 29 -28.92 14.58 -15.76
C ILE A 29 -27.84 13.85 -14.98
N ILE A 30 -28.13 13.37 -13.75
CA ILE A 30 -27.19 12.60 -12.94
C ILE A 30 -26.78 11.32 -13.68
N GLY A 31 -27.70 10.62 -14.32
CA GLY A 31 -27.42 9.42 -15.11
C GLY A 31 -26.43 9.67 -16.25
N ILE A 32 -26.60 10.77 -16.98
CA ILE A 32 -25.68 11.16 -18.06
C ILE A 32 -24.29 11.52 -17.51
N LEU A 33 -24.25 12.31 -16.44
CA LEU A 33 -22.97 12.71 -15.82
C LEU A 33 -22.21 11.52 -15.23
N ALA A 34 -22.89 10.58 -14.59
CA ALA A 34 -22.30 9.38 -14.02
C ALA A 34 -21.65 8.49 -15.11
N THR A 35 -22.32 8.28 -16.23
CA THR A 35 -21.76 7.48 -17.34
C THR A 35 -20.54 8.12 -17.95
N THR A 36 -20.53 9.42 -18.14
CA THR A 36 -19.35 10.14 -18.69
C THR A 36 -18.14 10.07 -17.74
N MET A 37 -18.34 10.16 -16.43
CA MET A 37 -17.28 10.02 -15.43
C MET A 37 -16.59 8.66 -15.49
N VAL A 38 -17.33 7.57 -15.60
CA VAL A 38 -16.77 6.20 -15.65
C VAL A 38 -15.86 6.00 -16.87
N VAL A 39 -16.24 6.57 -18.02
CA VAL A 39 -15.45 6.48 -19.26
C VAL A 39 -14.14 7.27 -19.16
N ILE A 40 -14.18 8.48 -18.58
CA ILE A 40 -13.01 9.37 -18.50
C ILE A 40 -11.99 8.88 -17.48
N LEU A 41 -12.44 8.40 -16.32
CA LEU A 41 -11.55 8.07 -15.21
C LEU A 41 -10.85 6.71 -15.34
N ASN A 42 -11.31 5.80 -16.19
CA ASN A 42 -10.78 4.45 -16.36
C ASN A 42 -10.40 3.80 -15.01
N PRO A 43 -11.37 3.29 -14.22
CA PRO A 43 -11.13 2.82 -12.85
C PRO A 43 -10.08 1.70 -12.78
N ALA A 44 -9.90 0.91 -13.83
CA ALA A 44 -8.90 -0.16 -13.87
C ALA A 44 -7.47 0.41 -13.78
N THR A 45 -7.17 1.50 -14.52
CA THR A 45 -5.84 2.14 -14.47
C THR A 45 -5.61 2.87 -13.15
N MET A 46 -6.64 3.43 -12.54
CA MET A 46 -6.53 4.05 -11.21
C MET A 46 -6.18 3.00 -10.13
N LEU A 47 -6.85 1.86 -10.16
CA LEU A 47 -6.54 0.74 -9.25
C LEU A 47 -5.13 0.18 -9.47
N ALA A 48 -4.69 0.06 -10.73
CA ALA A 48 -3.33 -0.36 -11.04
C ALA A 48 -2.28 0.61 -10.46
N ARG A 49 -2.48 1.92 -10.64
CA ARG A 49 -1.61 2.96 -10.05
C ARG A 49 -1.61 2.95 -8.53
N ALA A 50 -2.77 2.71 -7.91
CA ALA A 50 -2.87 2.62 -6.44
C ALA A 50 -2.05 1.42 -5.91
N ARG A 51 -2.13 0.26 -6.57
CA ARG A 51 -1.29 -0.90 -6.22
C ARG A 51 0.20 -0.65 -6.46
N ASP A 52 0.56 0.05 -7.52
CA ASP A 52 1.95 0.43 -7.77
C ASP A 52 2.48 1.40 -6.71
N SER A 53 1.65 2.32 -6.22
CA SER A 53 2.01 3.20 -5.10
C SER A 53 2.19 2.42 -3.79
N GLN A 54 1.37 1.38 -3.56
CA GLN A 54 1.54 0.49 -2.42
C GLN A 54 2.88 -0.27 -2.51
N ARG A 55 3.21 -0.86 -3.66
CA ARG A 55 4.50 -1.52 -3.91
C ARG A 55 5.70 -0.62 -3.63
N ASP A 56 5.61 0.63 -4.06
CA ASP A 56 6.65 1.65 -3.82
C ASP A 56 6.87 1.87 -2.31
N THR A 57 5.79 1.94 -1.54
CA THR A 57 5.84 2.06 -0.08
C THR A 57 6.42 0.79 0.56
N ASP A 58 5.99 -0.37 0.10
CA ASP A 58 6.40 -1.67 0.63
C ASP A 58 7.90 -1.92 0.45
N ILE A 59 8.44 -1.70 -0.77
CA ILE A 59 9.88 -1.90 -1.02
C ILE A 59 10.75 -0.88 -0.27
N ASN A 60 10.28 0.37 -0.09
CA ASN A 60 10.96 1.33 0.76
C ASN A 60 11.00 0.87 2.21
N SER A 61 9.91 0.29 2.71
CA SER A 61 9.84 -0.25 4.07
C SER A 61 10.79 -1.43 4.26
N ILE A 62 10.87 -2.33 3.29
CA ILE A 62 11.81 -3.47 3.33
C ILE A 62 13.26 -2.97 3.35
N VAL A 63 13.64 -2.01 2.51
CA VAL A 63 14.99 -1.45 2.49
C VAL A 63 15.33 -0.76 3.80
N MET A 64 14.38 -0.02 4.38
CA MET A 64 14.58 0.64 5.68
C MET A 64 14.76 -0.37 6.80
N LEU A 65 14.01 -1.47 6.78
CA LEU A 65 14.08 -2.56 7.74
C LEU A 65 15.47 -3.23 7.72
N ILE A 66 15.97 -3.59 6.54
CA ILE A 66 17.30 -4.17 6.35
C ILE A 66 18.39 -3.20 6.83
N ARG A 67 18.25 -1.91 6.52
CA ARG A 67 19.20 -0.89 6.98
C ARG A 67 19.18 -0.69 8.49
N GLN A 68 18.02 -0.79 9.13
CA GLN A 68 17.92 -0.73 10.58
C GLN A 68 18.68 -1.91 11.19
N TYR A 69 18.42 -3.13 10.73
CA TYR A 69 19.17 -4.32 11.15
C TYR A 69 20.67 -4.12 10.98
N THR A 70 21.11 -3.72 9.78
CA THR A 70 22.53 -3.49 9.45
C THR A 70 23.17 -2.44 10.37
N SER A 71 22.43 -1.39 10.74
CA SER A 71 22.90 -0.36 11.67
C SER A 71 23.09 -0.91 13.09
N ASP A 72 22.22 -1.78 13.54
CA ASP A 72 22.26 -2.38 14.87
C ASP A 72 23.35 -3.47 14.97
N HIS A 73 23.67 -4.12 13.85
CA HIS A 73 24.67 -5.20 13.72
C HIS A 73 26.01 -4.73 13.10
N SER A 74 26.44 -3.52 13.40
CA SER A 74 27.77 -3.00 13.01
C SER A 74 28.08 -3.03 11.50
N GLY A 75 27.06 -3.07 10.65
CA GLY A 75 27.19 -3.10 9.18
C GLY A 75 26.97 -4.48 8.55
N THR A 76 26.71 -5.50 9.33
CA THR A 76 26.38 -6.86 8.86
C THR A 76 24.96 -6.88 8.27
N LEU A 77 24.79 -7.51 7.12
CA LEU A 77 23.46 -7.72 6.52
C LEU A 77 22.76 -8.92 7.17
N PRO A 78 21.43 -8.92 7.27
CA PRO A 78 20.72 -10.09 7.79
C PRO A 78 20.92 -11.28 6.87
N ASP A 79 21.24 -12.43 7.42
CA ASP A 79 21.45 -13.67 6.65
C ASP A 79 20.67 -14.85 7.22
N THR A 80 20.76 -16.00 6.54
CA THR A 80 20.03 -17.21 6.92
C THR A 80 20.98 -18.39 7.14
N ASP A 81 22.31 -18.17 7.14
CA ASP A 81 23.29 -19.23 7.33
C ASP A 81 23.73 -19.38 8.80
N GLY A 82 23.45 -18.37 9.63
CA GLY A 82 23.73 -18.37 11.05
C GLY A 82 25.21 -18.25 11.39
N ASP A 83 26.04 -17.77 10.47
CA ASP A 83 27.47 -17.51 10.65
C ASP A 83 27.74 -16.01 10.60
N PRO A 84 27.98 -15.33 11.72
CA PRO A 84 28.19 -13.88 11.76
C PRO A 84 29.45 -13.38 11.01
N GLU A 85 30.36 -14.30 10.59
CA GLU A 85 31.55 -13.95 9.82
C GLU A 85 31.30 -13.97 8.30
N THR A 86 30.20 -14.58 7.85
CA THR A 86 29.82 -14.69 6.45
C THR A 86 28.45 -14.06 6.23
N SER A 87 28.04 -13.85 5.02
CA SER A 87 26.68 -13.41 4.68
C SER A 87 26.22 -14.05 3.39
N ASN A 88 25.10 -14.72 3.45
CA ASN A 88 24.43 -15.26 2.27
C ASN A 88 23.37 -14.31 1.70
N PHE A 89 23.38 -13.03 2.11
CA PHE A 89 22.46 -12.04 1.54
C PHE A 89 22.61 -11.96 0.01
N PRO A 90 21.52 -11.92 -0.75
CA PRO A 90 21.57 -12.04 -2.22
C PRO A 90 22.38 -10.94 -2.90
N THR A 91 23.37 -11.30 -3.71
CA THR A 91 24.16 -10.39 -4.58
C THR A 91 23.55 -10.23 -5.98
N SER A 92 22.46 -10.93 -6.27
CA SER A 92 21.65 -10.79 -7.49
C SER A 92 20.17 -10.69 -7.11
N LEU A 93 19.35 -10.09 -7.98
CA LEU A 93 17.92 -9.94 -7.72
C LEU A 93 17.27 -11.29 -7.42
N THR A 94 16.95 -11.51 -6.17
CA THR A 94 16.36 -12.74 -5.63
C THR A 94 15.02 -12.42 -4.98
N CYS A 95 14.04 -13.30 -5.15
CA CYS A 95 12.74 -13.16 -4.51
C CYS A 95 12.85 -13.27 -2.98
N ILE A 96 11.93 -12.62 -2.28
CA ILE A 96 11.78 -12.74 -0.82
C ILE A 96 10.63 -13.70 -0.52
N GLY A 97 10.84 -14.64 0.39
CA GLY A 97 9.81 -15.55 0.85
C GLY A 97 10.36 -16.89 1.34
N THR A 98 9.48 -17.75 1.82
CA THR A 98 9.85 -19.06 2.42
C THR A 98 10.11 -20.16 1.37
N SER A 99 9.92 -19.88 0.07
CA SER A 99 10.28 -20.81 -0.99
C SER A 99 11.79 -21.07 -1.04
N PRO A 100 12.26 -22.30 -1.30
CA PRO A 100 13.70 -22.60 -1.40
C PRO A 100 14.45 -21.83 -2.50
N ALA A 101 13.74 -21.25 -3.46
CA ALA A 101 14.31 -20.40 -4.52
C ALA A 101 14.40 -18.93 -4.13
N CYS A 102 13.79 -18.54 -3.01
CA CYS A 102 13.75 -17.17 -2.49
C CYS A 102 14.67 -17.02 -1.28
N PHE A 103 15.00 -15.79 -0.93
CA PHE A 103 15.68 -15.49 0.32
C PHE A 103 14.63 -15.29 1.42
N ASP A 104 14.73 -16.06 2.50
CA ASP A 104 13.83 -15.96 3.63
C ASP A 104 14.24 -14.81 4.56
N LEU A 105 13.91 -13.59 4.12
CA LEU A 105 14.19 -12.38 4.89
C LEU A 105 13.48 -12.37 6.26
N ALA A 106 12.39 -13.12 6.42
CA ALA A 106 11.65 -13.13 7.66
C ALA A 106 12.45 -13.79 8.80
N SER A 107 13.13 -14.90 8.49
CA SER A 107 13.96 -15.65 9.44
C SER A 107 15.42 -15.20 9.42
N ALA A 108 15.80 -14.27 8.53
CA ALA A 108 17.17 -13.79 8.42
C ALA A 108 17.57 -12.97 9.66
N GLY A 109 18.75 -13.26 10.20
CA GLY A 109 19.35 -12.57 11.34
C GLY A 109 20.38 -13.42 12.05
N ASP A 110 21.14 -12.81 12.96
CA ASP A 110 22.21 -13.38 13.74
C ASP A 110 21.92 -13.29 15.25
N ASP A 111 22.70 -14.03 16.06
CA ASP A 111 22.70 -13.92 17.53
C ASP A 111 21.32 -14.08 18.20
N ASP A 112 20.50 -15.00 17.72
CA ASP A 112 19.12 -15.25 18.19
C ASP A 112 18.11 -14.12 17.86
N GLU A 113 18.51 -13.10 17.08
CA GLU A 113 17.62 -12.08 16.53
C GLU A 113 17.26 -12.39 15.08
N SER A 114 16.04 -12.03 14.69
CA SER A 114 15.58 -12.19 13.31
C SER A 114 14.73 -10.99 12.86
N ILE A 115 14.59 -10.81 11.56
CA ILE A 115 13.76 -9.73 11.03
C ILE A 115 12.32 -9.83 11.55
N ILE A 116 11.78 -11.04 11.65
CA ILE A 116 10.51 -11.30 12.33
C ILE A 116 10.78 -12.22 13.53
N PRO A 117 10.42 -11.86 14.75
CA PRO A 117 9.54 -10.73 15.13
C PRO A 117 10.26 -9.44 15.56
N ASP A 118 11.59 -9.40 15.61
CA ASP A 118 12.33 -8.38 16.36
C ASP A 118 12.28 -6.99 15.74
N TYR A 119 12.31 -6.90 14.42
CA TYR A 119 12.26 -5.63 13.67
C TYR A 119 10.87 -5.31 13.12
N THR A 120 10.08 -6.32 12.82
CA THR A 120 8.71 -6.15 12.33
C THR A 120 7.82 -7.33 12.68
N ALA A 121 6.53 -7.11 12.81
CA ALA A 121 5.57 -8.18 13.03
C ALA A 121 5.27 -8.99 11.75
N SER A 122 5.48 -8.41 10.57
CA SER A 122 5.27 -9.09 9.28
C SER A 122 5.93 -8.30 8.15
N LEU A 123 6.35 -9.00 7.09
CA LEU A 123 6.78 -8.36 5.85
C LEU A 123 5.57 -7.97 4.98
N PRO A 124 5.64 -6.81 4.29
CA PRO A 124 4.62 -6.44 3.32
C PRO A 124 4.64 -7.41 2.13
N LYS A 125 3.48 -7.61 1.51
CA LYS A 125 3.30 -8.49 0.35
C LYS A 125 2.70 -7.73 -0.81
N ASP A 126 3.09 -8.12 -2.02
CA ASP A 126 2.48 -7.58 -3.23
C ASP A 126 0.95 -7.76 -3.19
N PRO A 127 0.17 -6.68 -3.39
CA PRO A 127 -1.28 -6.70 -3.23
C PRO A 127 -2.01 -7.60 -4.25
N LYS A 128 -1.31 -8.11 -5.27
CA LYS A 128 -1.90 -8.92 -6.33
C LYS A 128 -1.37 -10.35 -6.37
N ILE A 129 -0.07 -10.53 -6.16
CA ILE A 129 0.62 -11.82 -6.36
C ILE A 129 1.37 -12.31 -5.12
N GLY A 130 1.47 -11.50 -4.06
CA GLY A 130 2.25 -11.85 -2.87
C GLY A 130 1.64 -13.02 -2.08
N THR A 131 2.47 -14.02 -1.77
CA THR A 131 2.17 -15.16 -0.89
C THR A 131 3.25 -15.25 0.18
N ASP A 132 3.13 -16.18 1.14
CA ASP A 132 4.21 -16.43 2.11
C ASP A 132 5.43 -17.05 1.43
N GLU A 133 5.23 -17.89 0.44
CA GLU A 133 6.31 -18.54 -0.30
C GLU A 133 7.10 -17.56 -1.18
N ASN A 134 6.43 -16.52 -1.69
CA ASN A 134 7.01 -15.45 -2.46
C ASN A 134 6.18 -14.18 -2.27
N ILE A 135 6.71 -13.21 -1.53
CA ILE A 135 5.98 -11.96 -1.23
C ILE A 135 5.84 -11.04 -2.46
N GLY A 136 6.44 -11.39 -3.60
CA GLY A 136 6.32 -10.64 -4.86
C GLY A 136 7.36 -9.52 -5.02
N TYR A 137 8.32 -9.41 -4.13
CA TYR A 137 9.42 -8.43 -4.17
C TYR A 137 10.76 -9.12 -4.33
N LEU A 138 11.71 -8.42 -4.96
CA LEU A 138 13.07 -8.89 -5.17
C LEU A 138 14.03 -7.99 -4.40
N ILE A 139 15.11 -8.57 -3.87
CA ILE A 139 16.21 -7.85 -3.22
C ILE A 139 17.56 -8.27 -3.74
N MET A 140 18.53 -7.38 -3.62
CA MET A 140 19.96 -7.68 -3.79
C MET A 140 20.82 -6.62 -3.08
N VAL A 141 22.08 -6.97 -2.83
CA VAL A 141 23.13 -6.02 -2.46
C VAL A 141 24.17 -5.96 -3.57
N ASP A 142 24.70 -4.77 -3.84
CA ASP A 142 25.78 -4.58 -4.78
C ASP A 142 27.18 -4.63 -4.12
N ALA A 143 28.24 -4.58 -4.94
CA ALA A 143 29.62 -4.59 -4.46
C ALA A 143 30.01 -3.37 -3.61
N TYR A 144 29.18 -2.35 -3.56
CA TYR A 144 29.35 -1.12 -2.76
C TYR A 144 28.45 -1.08 -1.54
N ASN A 145 27.82 -2.21 -1.21
CA ASN A 145 26.88 -2.36 -0.09
C ASN A 145 25.59 -1.53 -0.23
N HIS A 146 25.18 -1.21 -1.47
CA HIS A 146 23.87 -0.62 -1.69
C HIS A 146 22.82 -1.72 -1.81
N ILE A 147 21.75 -1.58 -1.02
CA ILE A 147 20.62 -2.49 -1.04
C ILE A 147 19.65 -2.01 -2.12
N THR A 148 19.32 -2.89 -3.04
CA THR A 148 18.29 -2.65 -4.07
C THR A 148 17.12 -3.56 -3.82
N ALA A 149 15.92 -2.96 -3.72
CA ALA A 149 14.66 -3.69 -3.75
C ALA A 149 13.87 -3.34 -5.01
N SER A 150 13.19 -4.32 -5.58
CA SER A 150 12.46 -4.19 -6.83
C SER A 150 11.09 -4.85 -6.76
N ALA A 151 10.12 -4.26 -7.45
CA ALA A 151 8.77 -4.78 -7.62
C ALA A 151 8.34 -4.72 -9.09
N SER A 152 7.61 -5.73 -9.54
CA SER A 152 6.97 -5.71 -10.86
C SER A 152 5.66 -4.95 -10.81
N GLY A 153 5.69 -3.67 -11.15
CA GLY A 153 4.48 -2.85 -11.19
C GLY A 153 3.59 -3.17 -12.41
N GLU A 154 2.34 -2.74 -12.33
CA GLU A 154 1.36 -2.91 -13.41
C GLU A 154 1.43 -1.78 -14.45
N THR A 155 1.90 -0.60 -14.03
CA THR A 155 2.02 0.58 -14.91
C THR A 155 3.48 1.01 -15.10
N ARG A 156 4.38 0.59 -14.21
CA ARG A 156 5.82 0.93 -14.25
C ARG A 156 6.64 -0.12 -13.49
N THR A 157 7.92 -0.23 -13.79
CA THR A 157 8.87 -0.93 -12.92
C THR A 157 9.21 -0.05 -11.71
N ILE A 158 9.27 -0.64 -10.53
CA ILE A 158 9.53 0.05 -9.27
C ILE A 158 10.82 -0.48 -8.68
N ASN A 159 11.81 0.39 -8.49
CA ASN A 159 13.11 0.06 -7.91
C ASN A 159 13.49 1.12 -6.88
N VAL A 160 14.05 0.67 -5.77
CA VAL A 160 14.65 1.52 -4.74
C VAL A 160 16.05 1.01 -4.47
N THR A 161 17.05 1.89 -4.57
CA THR A 161 18.44 1.60 -4.22
C THR A 161 18.91 2.63 -3.19
N LYS A 162 19.49 2.14 -2.11
CA LYS A 162 20.00 2.99 -1.02
C LYS A 162 21.28 2.42 -0.45
#